data_bda6eb096c1a55eaab9721ec123dbf38
#
_entry.id   bda6eb096c1a55eaab9721ec123dbf38
#
_cell.length_a   1.000
_cell.length_b   1.000
_cell.length_c   1.000
_cell.angle_alpha   90.00
_cell.angle_beta   90.00
_cell.angle_gamma   90.00
#
_symmetry.space_group_name_H-M   'P 1'
#
loop_
_entity.id
_entity.type
_entity.pdbx_description
1 polymer ?
#
loop_
_entity_poly.entity_id
_entity_poly.type
_entity_poly.pdbx_seq_one_letter_code
_entity_poly.pdbx_strand_id
1 'polypeptide(L)'
;RSVSRGLGDVYKRQDGVGTKVSLAMEYNYIDGIGQDLVAMCVNDLIVTGAKPLFFLDYYAASKLDVDHAAQIIKSIAGACKNSGCALLGGETAEMPGHYIDNNFDLAGFSVGCVEKKNIIDKNSVCDGDILIGIESSGPHSNGFSLIRKILAESDKSVDEKKAVATQVLEPTILYPTLISSLLKKHEIKSMSHITGGGLTENLPRSIPEKLCIELNVNSWDIPPVFKWLQSEGNIHNDDMYKIFNCG
;
A
#
# COMPACT_ATOMS: atom_id res chain seq x y z
N ARG A 1 -2.94 -18.89 13.82
CA ARG A 1 -1.72 -19.59 13.32
C ARG A 1 -2.07 -21.04 13.07
N SER A 2 -2.22 -21.45 11.81
CA SER A 2 -2.19 -22.87 11.50
C SER A 2 -0.73 -23.27 11.34
N VAL A 3 -0.22 -24.07 12.25
CA VAL A 3 1.13 -24.64 12.14
C VAL A 3 1.05 -25.75 11.09
N SER A 4 1.52 -25.45 9.88
CA SER A 4 1.81 -26.48 8.89
C SER A 4 3.02 -27.28 9.39
N ARG A 5 2.89 -28.61 9.48
CA ARG A 5 4.01 -29.52 9.78
C ARG A 5 4.92 -29.71 8.55
N GLY A 6 5.02 -28.70 7.68
CA GLY A 6 5.88 -28.69 6.50
C GLY A 6 7.14 -27.85 6.71
N LEU A 7 8.01 -27.83 5.71
CA LEU A 7 9.28 -27.10 5.70
C LEU A 7 9.13 -25.56 5.55
N GLY A 8 7.90 -25.03 5.58
CA GLY A 8 7.61 -23.61 5.42
C GLY A 8 6.33 -23.17 6.10
N ASP A 9 6.13 -21.85 6.15
CA ASP A 9 4.91 -21.20 6.65
C ASP A 9 4.12 -20.58 5.50
N VAL A 10 2.79 -20.58 5.65
CA VAL A 10 1.84 -19.94 4.71
C VAL A 10 1.35 -18.64 5.35
N TYR A 11 1.60 -17.53 4.66
CA TYR A 11 1.16 -16.20 5.06
C TYR A 11 -0.04 -15.75 4.22
N LYS A 12 -0.97 -15.07 4.85
CA LYS A 12 -2.17 -14.51 4.25
C LYS A 12 -2.25 -13.04 4.61
N ARG A 13 -2.59 -12.22 3.63
CA ARG A 13 -2.85 -10.79 3.81
C ARG A 13 -4.11 -10.43 3.03
N GLN A 14 -4.94 -9.62 3.65
CA GLN A 14 -6.11 -9.03 3.02
C GLN A 14 -6.12 -7.53 3.31
N ASP A 15 -6.49 -6.75 2.32
CA ASP A 15 -6.57 -5.31 2.43
C ASP A 15 -7.54 -4.76 1.39
N GLY A 16 -7.86 -3.47 1.50
CA GLY A 16 -8.66 -2.72 0.54
C GLY A 16 -7.92 -1.47 0.09
N VAL A 17 -8.44 -0.80 -0.94
CA VAL A 17 -7.90 0.48 -1.43
C VAL A 17 -8.40 1.65 -0.59
N GLY A 18 -9.54 1.49 0.06
CA GLY A 18 -10.15 2.50 0.91
C GLY A 18 -10.61 3.74 0.14
N THR A 19 -10.55 4.90 0.80
CA THR A 19 -11.11 6.16 0.27
C THR A 19 -10.33 6.76 -0.91
N LYS A 20 -9.19 6.18 -1.32
CA LYS A 20 -8.52 6.50 -2.58
C LYS A 20 -9.44 6.26 -3.78
N VAL A 21 -10.25 5.19 -3.73
CA VAL A 21 -11.24 4.88 -4.76
C VAL A 21 -12.16 6.08 -5.04
N SER A 22 -12.67 6.72 -4.00
CA SER A 22 -13.57 7.87 -4.16
C SER A 22 -12.90 9.05 -4.87
N LEU A 23 -11.63 9.34 -4.55
CA LEU A 23 -10.87 10.38 -5.23
C LEU A 23 -10.58 10.01 -6.69
N ALA A 24 -10.24 8.75 -6.94
CA ALA A 24 -9.99 8.24 -8.29
C ALA A 24 -11.23 8.36 -9.19
N MET A 25 -12.41 8.09 -8.64
CA MET A 25 -13.69 8.28 -9.34
C MET A 25 -13.96 9.75 -9.64
N GLU A 26 -13.76 10.64 -8.66
CA GLU A 26 -13.96 12.08 -8.80
C GLU A 26 -13.11 12.68 -9.93
N TYR A 27 -11.86 12.24 -10.07
CA TYR A 27 -10.93 12.72 -11.08
C TYR A 27 -10.83 11.83 -12.32
N ASN A 28 -11.67 10.78 -12.42
CA ASN A 28 -11.66 9.80 -13.51
C ASN A 28 -10.27 9.17 -13.75
N TYR A 29 -9.60 8.76 -12.68
CA TYR A 29 -8.25 8.21 -12.67
C TYR A 29 -8.21 6.81 -12.03
N ILE A 30 -8.91 5.84 -12.65
CA ILE A 30 -9.11 4.49 -12.08
C ILE A 30 -8.09 3.45 -12.52
N ASP A 31 -7.24 3.76 -13.50
CA ASP A 31 -6.28 2.82 -14.10
C ASP A 31 -5.31 2.20 -13.09
N GLY A 32 -4.92 2.96 -12.06
CA GLY A 32 -3.98 2.54 -11.03
C GLY A 32 -4.60 1.77 -9.86
N ILE A 33 -5.92 1.84 -9.69
CA ILE A 33 -6.61 1.33 -8.49
C ILE A 33 -6.45 -0.20 -8.31
N GLY A 34 -6.46 -0.95 -9.42
CA GLY A 34 -6.21 -2.39 -9.35
C GLY A 34 -4.78 -2.71 -8.89
N GLN A 35 -3.79 -1.91 -9.30
CA GLN A 35 -2.42 -2.04 -8.81
C GLN A 35 -2.33 -1.68 -7.32
N ASP A 36 -3.01 -0.64 -6.87
CA ASP A 36 -3.07 -0.29 -5.45
C ASP A 36 -3.56 -1.46 -4.61
N LEU A 37 -4.66 -2.11 -5.02
CA LEU A 37 -5.21 -3.25 -4.33
C LEU A 37 -4.20 -4.39 -4.17
N VAL A 38 -3.56 -4.78 -5.27
CA VAL A 38 -2.55 -5.85 -5.25
C VAL A 38 -1.37 -5.45 -4.40
N ALA A 39 -0.86 -4.22 -4.56
CA ALA A 39 0.31 -3.72 -3.85
C ALA A 39 0.10 -3.69 -2.34
N MET A 40 -1.06 -3.22 -1.85
CA MET A 40 -1.36 -3.20 -0.42
C MET A 40 -1.28 -4.60 0.19
N CYS A 41 -1.79 -5.62 -0.51
CA CYS A 41 -1.74 -7.00 -0.03
C CYS A 41 -0.36 -7.65 -0.17
N VAL A 42 0.29 -7.53 -1.33
CA VAL A 42 1.55 -8.25 -1.57
C VAL A 42 2.74 -7.58 -0.89
N ASN A 43 2.76 -6.26 -0.76
CA ASN A 43 3.82 -5.56 -0.03
C ASN A 43 3.79 -5.92 1.46
N ASP A 44 2.61 -6.05 2.06
CA ASP A 44 2.45 -6.53 3.44
C ASP A 44 2.86 -8.01 3.60
N LEU A 45 2.70 -8.78 2.54
CA LEU A 45 3.09 -10.19 2.56
C LEU A 45 4.61 -10.36 2.54
N ILE A 46 5.31 -9.64 1.65
CA ILE A 46 6.74 -9.81 1.43
C ILE A 46 7.60 -9.37 2.62
N VAL A 47 7.11 -8.50 3.51
CA VAL A 47 7.86 -8.09 4.71
C VAL A 47 8.14 -9.25 5.67
N THR A 48 7.42 -10.36 5.52
CA THR A 48 7.66 -11.61 6.27
C THR A 48 8.72 -12.53 5.61
N GLY A 49 9.23 -12.14 4.43
CA GLY A 49 10.08 -12.97 3.58
C GLY A 49 9.28 -13.92 2.67
N ALA A 50 7.94 -13.90 2.73
CA ALA A 50 7.10 -14.78 1.94
C ALA A 50 7.05 -14.34 0.48
N LYS A 51 7.14 -15.32 -0.42
CA LYS A 51 6.92 -15.11 -1.86
C LYS A 51 5.42 -15.18 -2.15
N PRO A 52 4.81 -14.15 -2.79
CA PRO A 52 3.43 -14.21 -3.25
C PRO A 52 3.21 -15.39 -4.20
N LEU A 53 2.13 -16.12 -4.06
CA LEU A 53 1.77 -17.25 -4.90
C LEU A 53 0.52 -16.96 -5.72
N PHE A 54 -0.56 -16.54 -5.05
CA PHE A 54 -1.83 -16.23 -5.71
C PHE A 54 -2.60 -15.13 -4.99
N PHE A 55 -3.51 -14.55 -5.73
CA PHE A 55 -4.35 -13.42 -5.36
C PHE A 55 -5.81 -13.72 -5.72
N LEU A 56 -6.71 -13.19 -4.91
CA LEU A 56 -8.15 -13.18 -5.11
C LEU A 56 -8.65 -11.77 -4.86
N ASP A 57 -9.58 -11.29 -5.67
CA ASP A 57 -10.20 -9.97 -5.50
C ASP A 57 -11.68 -10.07 -5.16
N TYR A 58 -12.18 -9.02 -4.56
CA TYR A 58 -13.60 -8.78 -4.35
C TYR A 58 -13.93 -7.37 -4.85
N TYR A 59 -14.81 -7.30 -5.84
CA TYR A 59 -15.32 -6.06 -6.39
C TYR A 59 -16.81 -5.95 -6.05
N ALA A 60 -17.21 -4.89 -5.33
CA ALA A 60 -18.59 -4.65 -4.96
C ALA A 60 -19.03 -3.26 -5.40
N ALA A 61 -20.15 -3.14 -6.08
CA ALA A 61 -20.68 -1.87 -6.60
C ALA A 61 -22.18 -1.75 -6.35
N SER A 62 -22.71 -0.52 -6.38
CA SER A 62 -24.16 -0.29 -6.36
C SER A 62 -24.82 -0.81 -7.61
N LYS A 63 -24.20 -0.54 -8.76
CA LYS A 63 -24.54 -1.05 -10.09
C LYS A 63 -23.24 -1.32 -10.83
N LEU A 64 -23.17 -2.45 -11.50
CA LEU A 64 -22.00 -2.85 -12.24
C LEU A 64 -21.86 -2.04 -13.53
N ASP A 65 -20.78 -1.25 -13.61
CA ASP A 65 -20.28 -0.73 -14.86
C ASP A 65 -19.23 -1.71 -15.41
N VAL A 66 -19.58 -2.38 -16.49
CA VAL A 66 -18.77 -3.47 -17.05
C VAL A 66 -17.42 -2.98 -17.56
N ASP A 67 -17.36 -1.79 -18.16
CA ASP A 67 -16.13 -1.22 -18.72
C ASP A 67 -15.18 -0.79 -17.60
N HIS A 68 -15.68 -0.12 -16.57
CA HIS A 68 -14.91 0.23 -15.37
C HIS A 68 -14.40 -1.03 -14.65
N ALA A 69 -15.26 -2.01 -14.41
CA ALA A 69 -14.87 -3.25 -13.76
C ALA A 69 -13.78 -4.00 -14.56
N ALA A 70 -13.93 -4.09 -15.88
CA ALA A 70 -12.96 -4.72 -16.76
C ALA A 70 -11.59 -4.01 -16.71
N GLN A 71 -11.57 -2.67 -16.66
CA GLN A 71 -10.36 -1.85 -16.53
C GLN A 71 -9.64 -2.12 -15.21
N ILE A 72 -10.37 -2.15 -14.10
CA ILE A 72 -9.83 -2.43 -12.77
C ILE A 72 -9.29 -3.87 -12.69
N ILE A 73 -10.04 -4.87 -13.15
CA ILE A 73 -9.62 -6.27 -13.15
C ILE A 73 -8.38 -6.46 -14.04
N LYS A 74 -8.30 -5.78 -15.18
CA LYS A 74 -7.10 -5.77 -16.02
C LYS A 74 -5.88 -5.20 -15.29
N SER A 75 -6.07 -4.13 -14.53
CA SER A 75 -5.03 -3.52 -13.68
C SER A 75 -4.58 -4.51 -12.59
N ILE A 76 -5.52 -5.18 -11.90
CA ILE A 76 -5.23 -6.23 -10.91
C ILE A 76 -4.41 -7.35 -11.55
N ALA A 77 -4.83 -7.87 -12.71
CA ALA A 77 -4.12 -8.94 -13.40
C ALA A 77 -2.70 -8.55 -13.80
N GLY A 78 -2.51 -7.31 -14.29
CA GLY A 78 -1.21 -6.75 -14.61
C GLY A 78 -0.29 -6.66 -13.38
N ALA A 79 -0.82 -6.15 -12.28
CA ALA A 79 -0.10 -6.02 -11.01
C ALA A 79 0.27 -7.39 -10.41
N CYS A 80 -0.63 -8.36 -10.47
CA CYS A 80 -0.36 -9.74 -10.07
C CYS A 80 0.79 -10.34 -10.89
N LYS A 81 0.76 -10.18 -12.21
CA LYS A 81 1.83 -10.64 -13.10
C LYS A 81 3.17 -10.01 -12.74
N ASN A 82 3.22 -8.68 -12.50
CA ASN A 82 4.43 -7.93 -12.15
C ASN A 82 4.97 -8.33 -10.76
N SER A 83 4.09 -8.78 -9.87
CA SER A 83 4.43 -9.29 -8.53
C SER A 83 4.82 -10.78 -8.52
N GLY A 84 4.74 -11.46 -9.65
CA GLY A 84 4.97 -12.91 -9.74
C GLY A 84 3.91 -13.75 -9.01
N CYS A 85 2.68 -13.23 -8.93
CA CYS A 85 1.54 -13.77 -8.23
C CYS A 85 0.45 -14.15 -9.25
N ALA A 86 -0.21 -15.30 -9.09
CA ALA A 86 -1.30 -15.71 -9.97
C ALA A 86 -2.64 -15.12 -9.49
N LEU A 87 -3.35 -14.40 -10.35
CA LEU A 87 -4.76 -14.07 -10.11
C LEU A 87 -5.58 -15.34 -10.38
N LEU A 88 -6.11 -15.96 -9.32
CA LEU A 88 -6.88 -17.21 -9.44
C LEU A 88 -8.36 -16.99 -9.71
N GLY A 89 -8.88 -15.83 -9.36
CA GLY A 89 -10.28 -15.48 -9.46
C GLY A 89 -10.66 -14.42 -8.44
N GLY A 90 -11.94 -14.25 -8.23
CA GLY A 90 -12.50 -13.28 -7.30
C GLY A 90 -14.01 -13.37 -7.28
N GLU A 91 -14.65 -12.35 -6.73
CA GLU A 91 -16.09 -12.20 -6.67
C GLU A 91 -16.47 -10.81 -7.14
N THR A 92 -17.53 -10.71 -7.94
CA THR A 92 -18.12 -9.42 -8.33
C THR A 92 -19.55 -9.37 -7.82
N ALA A 93 -19.85 -8.43 -6.94
CA ALA A 93 -21.16 -8.27 -6.33
C ALA A 93 -21.83 -6.95 -6.75
N GLU A 94 -23.08 -7.04 -7.18
CA GLU A 94 -23.92 -5.87 -7.38
C GLU A 94 -24.88 -5.75 -6.19
N MET A 95 -24.78 -4.62 -5.47
CA MET A 95 -25.51 -4.37 -4.22
C MET A 95 -26.27 -3.02 -4.30
N PRO A 96 -27.42 -2.98 -4.99
CA PRO A 96 -28.23 -1.77 -5.13
C PRO A 96 -28.68 -1.26 -3.76
N GLY A 97 -28.50 0.04 -3.53
CA GLY A 97 -28.91 0.69 -2.28
C GLY A 97 -27.91 0.55 -1.11
N HIS A 98 -26.87 -0.30 -1.25
CA HIS A 98 -25.78 -0.39 -0.26
C HIS A 98 -24.70 0.66 -0.52
N TYR A 99 -24.27 0.78 -1.76
CA TYR A 99 -23.39 1.85 -2.22
C TYR A 99 -24.21 2.97 -2.85
N ILE A 100 -23.78 4.22 -2.65
CA ILE A 100 -24.45 5.42 -3.20
C ILE A 100 -23.87 5.69 -4.59
N ASP A 101 -24.73 6.04 -5.53
CA ASP A 101 -24.39 6.35 -6.91
C ASP A 101 -23.60 5.22 -7.61
N ASN A 102 -22.54 5.58 -8.33
CA ASN A 102 -21.65 4.63 -9.01
C ASN A 102 -20.45 4.21 -8.13
N ASN A 103 -20.55 4.39 -6.82
CA ASN A 103 -19.46 3.99 -5.92
C ASN A 103 -19.29 2.47 -5.91
N PHE A 104 -18.05 2.08 -5.75
CA PHE A 104 -17.64 0.68 -5.60
C PHE A 104 -16.60 0.54 -4.49
N ASP A 105 -16.40 -0.68 -4.05
CA ASP A 105 -15.36 -1.05 -3.10
C ASP A 105 -14.53 -2.21 -3.64
N LEU A 106 -13.29 -2.28 -3.21
CA LEU A 106 -12.33 -3.29 -3.61
C LEU A 106 -11.65 -3.87 -2.37
N ALA A 107 -11.66 -5.19 -2.29
CA ALA A 107 -10.86 -5.92 -1.32
C ALA A 107 -10.01 -6.98 -2.02
N GLY A 108 -8.81 -7.21 -1.52
CA GLY A 108 -7.88 -8.19 -2.04
C GLY A 108 -7.43 -9.17 -0.98
N PHE A 109 -7.09 -10.36 -1.42
CA PHE A 109 -6.57 -11.41 -0.58
C PHE A 109 -5.39 -12.09 -1.26
N SER A 110 -4.21 -12.01 -0.64
CA SER A 110 -2.99 -12.64 -1.14
C SER A 110 -2.54 -13.78 -0.24
N VAL A 111 -1.98 -14.81 -0.85
CA VAL A 111 -1.35 -15.94 -0.16
C VAL A 111 0.07 -16.10 -0.67
N GLY A 112 0.99 -16.29 0.25
CA GLY A 112 2.38 -16.57 -0.06
C GLY A 112 2.97 -17.63 0.86
N CYS A 113 4.15 -18.08 0.52
CA CYS A 113 4.89 -19.04 1.33
C CYS A 113 6.34 -18.61 1.49
N VAL A 114 6.92 -19.06 2.60
CA VAL A 114 8.34 -18.89 2.92
C VAL A 114 8.84 -20.15 3.62
N GLU A 115 10.07 -20.55 3.31
CA GLU A 115 10.71 -21.60 4.08
C GLU A 115 10.95 -21.14 5.53
N LYS A 116 10.70 -22.00 6.50
CA LYS A 116 10.78 -21.65 7.93
C LYS A 116 12.10 -20.97 8.33
N LYS A 117 13.21 -21.41 7.74
CA LYS A 117 14.56 -20.84 7.98
C LYS A 117 14.75 -19.43 7.39
N ASN A 118 13.89 -19.02 6.44
CA ASN A 118 13.96 -17.74 5.73
C ASN A 118 12.90 -16.75 6.20
N ILE A 119 12.15 -17.10 7.25
CA ILE A 119 11.18 -16.17 7.86
C ILE A 119 11.94 -14.97 8.42
N ILE A 120 11.55 -13.78 7.98
CA ILE A 120 12.10 -12.54 8.52
C ILE A 120 11.45 -12.26 9.87
N ASP A 121 12.28 -12.17 10.90
CA ASP A 121 11.85 -11.97 12.27
C ASP A 121 12.61 -10.79 12.89
N LYS A 122 11.86 -9.81 13.37
CA LYS A 122 12.38 -8.62 14.06
C LYS A 122 13.35 -8.94 15.22
N ASN A 123 13.25 -10.12 15.82
CA ASN A 123 14.12 -10.53 16.92
C ASN A 123 15.60 -10.70 16.53
N SER A 124 15.90 -10.74 15.23
CA SER A 124 17.27 -10.76 14.71
C SER A 124 17.93 -9.39 14.63
N VAL A 125 17.15 -8.31 14.79
CA VAL A 125 17.65 -6.93 14.76
C VAL A 125 18.45 -6.61 16.02
N CYS A 126 19.61 -5.99 15.83
CA CYS A 126 20.57 -5.66 16.88
C CYS A 126 20.91 -4.15 16.86
N ASP A 127 21.46 -3.69 17.96
CA ASP A 127 22.04 -2.34 18.04
C ASP A 127 23.17 -2.18 17.00
N GLY A 128 23.19 -1.03 16.34
CA GLY A 128 24.12 -0.73 15.25
C GLY A 128 23.69 -1.21 13.87
N ASP A 129 22.53 -1.87 13.73
CA ASP A 129 21.97 -2.19 12.41
C ASP A 129 21.54 -0.91 11.66
N ILE A 130 21.68 -0.93 10.35
CA ILE A 130 21.38 0.22 9.49
C ILE A 130 19.96 0.12 8.95
N LEU A 131 19.20 1.20 9.09
CA LEU A 131 17.90 1.36 8.46
C LEU A 131 18.06 1.90 7.04
N ILE A 132 17.45 1.22 6.07
CA ILE A 132 17.44 1.64 4.67
C ILE A 132 15.99 1.92 4.25
N GLY A 133 15.74 3.14 3.74
CA GLY A 133 14.47 3.52 3.12
C GLY A 133 14.45 3.13 1.65
N ILE A 134 13.28 2.69 1.19
CA ILE A 134 12.96 2.51 -0.23
C ILE A 134 11.85 3.49 -0.56
N GLU A 135 12.05 4.31 -1.59
CA GLU A 135 11.13 5.36 -1.98
C GLU A 135 9.71 4.87 -2.31
N SER A 136 8.75 5.75 -2.14
CA SER A 136 7.35 5.57 -2.57
C SER A 136 7.04 6.43 -3.79
N SER A 137 5.96 6.08 -4.52
CA SER A 137 5.42 6.89 -5.62
C SER A 137 4.58 8.10 -5.15
N GLY A 138 4.34 8.18 -3.85
CA GLY A 138 3.44 9.15 -3.23
C GLY A 138 2.78 8.57 -1.98
N PRO A 139 1.58 9.01 -1.60
CA PRO A 139 0.87 8.52 -0.41
C PRO A 139 0.49 7.04 -0.47
N HIS A 140 0.65 6.40 -1.63
CA HIS A 140 0.18 5.06 -1.93
C HIS A 140 -1.34 4.94 -1.78
N SER A 141 -1.83 4.21 -0.78
CA SER A 141 -3.28 4.09 -0.53
C SER A 141 -3.68 4.57 0.88
N ASN A 142 -2.82 5.37 1.54
CA ASN A 142 -3.04 5.80 2.92
C ASN A 142 -3.22 7.33 3.02
N GLY A 143 -3.97 7.77 4.04
CA GLY A 143 -4.21 9.20 4.30
C GLY A 143 -5.27 9.84 3.39
N PHE A 144 -5.98 9.10 2.55
CA PHE A 144 -6.88 9.64 1.54
C PHE A 144 -8.13 10.34 2.10
N SER A 145 -8.59 10.00 3.28
CA SER A 145 -9.68 10.76 3.94
C SER A 145 -9.26 12.21 4.20
N LEU A 146 -8.02 12.42 4.66
CA LEU A 146 -7.46 13.75 4.87
C LEU A 146 -7.13 14.45 3.54
N ILE A 147 -6.52 13.76 2.58
CA ILE A 147 -6.22 14.31 1.25
C ILE A 147 -7.49 14.84 0.58
N ARG A 148 -8.57 14.06 0.59
CA ARG A 148 -9.87 14.47 0.03
C ARG A 148 -10.44 15.70 0.73
N LYS A 149 -10.33 15.75 2.07
CA LYS A 149 -10.76 16.92 2.84
C LYS A 149 -9.96 18.17 2.45
N ILE A 150 -8.63 18.07 2.38
CA ILE A 150 -7.76 19.18 1.99
C ILE A 150 -8.10 19.68 0.58
N LEU A 151 -8.25 18.77 -0.39
CA LEU A 151 -8.62 19.14 -1.76
C LEU A 151 -10.01 19.81 -1.84
N ALA A 152 -10.96 19.34 -1.03
CA ALA A 152 -12.31 19.91 -1.01
C ALA A 152 -12.33 21.33 -0.39
N GLU A 153 -11.59 21.54 0.70
CA GLU A 153 -11.52 22.80 1.46
C GLU A 153 -10.55 23.83 0.87
N SER A 154 -9.65 23.42 -0.03
CA SER A 154 -8.67 24.31 -0.65
C SER A 154 -9.30 25.34 -1.58
N ASP A 155 -8.81 26.58 -1.53
CA ASP A 155 -9.21 27.69 -2.41
C ASP A 155 -8.43 27.71 -3.75
N LYS A 156 -7.59 26.70 -4.01
CA LYS A 156 -6.81 26.60 -5.24
C LYS A 156 -7.68 26.39 -6.47
N SER A 157 -7.15 26.75 -7.62
CA SER A 157 -7.82 26.55 -8.91
C SER A 157 -8.10 25.06 -9.19
N VAL A 158 -9.08 24.81 -10.05
CA VAL A 158 -9.43 23.43 -10.49
C VAL A 158 -8.22 22.72 -11.09
N ASP A 159 -7.41 23.44 -11.88
CA ASP A 159 -6.23 22.87 -12.54
C ASP A 159 -5.14 22.51 -11.52
N GLU A 160 -4.91 23.34 -10.50
CA GLU A 160 -3.96 23.03 -9.42
C GLU A 160 -4.42 21.81 -8.60
N LYS A 161 -5.71 21.76 -8.23
CA LYS A 161 -6.28 20.61 -7.53
C LYS A 161 -6.15 19.32 -8.35
N LYS A 162 -6.40 19.39 -9.66
CA LYS A 162 -6.25 18.26 -10.58
C LYS A 162 -4.79 17.80 -10.68
N ALA A 163 -3.84 18.73 -10.74
CA ALA A 163 -2.42 18.39 -10.76
C ALA A 163 -1.98 17.67 -9.47
N VAL A 164 -2.45 18.11 -8.31
CA VAL A 164 -2.21 17.44 -7.03
C VAL A 164 -2.90 16.08 -6.97
N ALA A 165 -4.18 16.01 -7.39
CA ALA A 165 -4.93 14.76 -7.44
C ALA A 165 -4.22 13.69 -8.29
N THR A 166 -3.67 14.08 -9.45
CA THR A 166 -2.89 13.17 -10.29
C THR A 166 -1.66 12.63 -9.55
N GLN A 167 -0.93 13.47 -8.81
CA GLN A 167 0.25 13.04 -8.07
C GLN A 167 -0.09 12.12 -6.88
N VAL A 168 -1.16 12.42 -6.13
CA VAL A 168 -1.55 11.55 -5.00
C VAL A 168 -2.19 10.25 -5.46
N LEU A 169 -2.78 10.21 -6.65
CA LEU A 169 -3.38 9.03 -7.26
C LEU A 169 -2.37 8.11 -7.94
N GLU A 170 -1.09 8.51 -8.02
CA GLU A 170 -0.04 7.64 -8.55
C GLU A 170 -0.12 6.25 -7.89
N PRO A 171 -0.09 5.17 -8.68
CA PRO A 171 -0.26 3.83 -8.14
C PRO A 171 0.82 3.45 -7.13
N THR A 172 0.44 2.71 -6.12
CA THR A 172 1.35 2.13 -5.13
C THR A 172 2.41 1.27 -5.81
N ILE A 173 3.68 1.46 -5.44
CA ILE A 173 4.78 0.67 -5.98
C ILE A 173 4.63 -0.80 -5.59
N LEU A 174 4.90 -1.69 -6.54
CA LEU A 174 4.99 -3.13 -6.33
C LEU A 174 6.44 -3.49 -5.99
N TYR A 175 6.72 -3.79 -4.72
CA TYR A 175 8.08 -4.11 -4.25
C TYR A 175 8.50 -5.59 -4.36
N PRO A 176 7.64 -6.61 -4.66
CA PRO A 176 8.04 -8.02 -4.61
C PRO A 176 9.28 -8.37 -5.41
N THR A 177 9.42 -7.85 -6.63
CA THR A 177 10.58 -8.14 -7.50
C THR A 177 11.87 -7.54 -6.93
N LEU A 178 11.83 -6.30 -6.44
CA LEU A 178 12.97 -5.63 -5.81
C LEU A 178 13.40 -6.37 -4.55
N ILE A 179 12.46 -6.61 -3.63
CA ILE A 179 12.73 -7.29 -2.36
C ILE A 179 13.25 -8.71 -2.59
N SER A 180 12.65 -9.47 -3.52
CA SER A 180 13.16 -10.79 -3.89
C SER A 180 14.61 -10.77 -4.39
N SER A 181 15.00 -9.71 -5.10
CA SER A 181 16.38 -9.52 -5.56
C SER A 181 17.33 -9.16 -4.40
N LEU A 182 16.88 -8.32 -3.48
CA LEU A 182 17.67 -7.92 -2.31
C LEU A 182 17.90 -9.12 -1.36
N LEU A 183 16.87 -9.91 -1.07
CA LEU A 183 16.95 -11.10 -0.22
C LEU A 183 17.90 -12.18 -0.75
N LYS A 184 18.19 -12.21 -2.04
CA LYS A 184 19.18 -13.14 -2.64
C LYS A 184 20.62 -12.69 -2.44
N LYS A 185 20.86 -11.39 -2.19
CA LYS A 185 22.19 -10.78 -2.17
C LYS A 185 22.60 -10.30 -0.78
N HIS A 186 21.62 -10.02 0.08
CA HIS A 186 21.84 -9.41 1.36
C HIS A 186 21.04 -10.12 2.46
N GLU A 187 21.60 -10.15 3.66
CA GLU A 187 20.88 -10.52 4.85
C GLU A 187 20.03 -9.34 5.31
N ILE A 188 18.70 -9.50 5.27
CA ILE A 188 17.74 -8.52 5.73
C ILE A 188 17.08 -9.07 7.00
N LYS A 189 17.32 -8.41 8.11
CA LYS A 189 16.87 -8.87 9.44
C LYS A 189 15.41 -8.54 9.70
N SER A 190 14.92 -7.41 9.17
CA SER A 190 13.53 -6.99 9.31
C SER A 190 13.11 -6.08 8.17
N MET A 191 11.81 -5.96 7.96
CA MET A 191 11.21 -5.02 7.00
C MET A 191 9.93 -4.43 7.58
N SER A 192 9.63 -3.21 7.16
CA SER A 192 8.37 -2.52 7.47
C SER A 192 7.77 -1.94 6.21
N HIS A 193 6.50 -2.25 5.93
CA HIS A 193 5.71 -1.55 4.91
C HIS A 193 5.04 -0.36 5.59
N ILE A 194 5.36 0.85 5.13
CA ILE A 194 4.85 2.08 5.74
C ILE A 194 3.47 2.37 5.17
N THR A 195 2.44 2.09 5.94
CA THR A 195 1.02 2.26 5.63
C THR A 195 0.34 3.19 6.63
N GLY A 196 -0.93 2.98 6.96
CA GLY A 196 -1.63 3.74 7.99
C GLY A 196 -0.87 3.78 9.31
N GLY A 197 -0.79 4.95 9.94
CA GLY A 197 0.07 5.21 11.10
C GLY A 197 1.46 5.72 10.75
N GLY A 198 1.80 5.82 9.44
CA GLY A 198 3.03 6.42 8.93
C GLY A 198 4.31 5.78 9.46
N LEU A 199 5.39 6.53 9.44
CA LEU A 199 6.69 6.10 9.97
C LEU A 199 6.63 5.83 11.47
N THR A 200 5.91 6.66 12.21
CA THR A 200 5.87 6.64 13.67
C THR A 200 5.31 5.33 14.24
N GLU A 201 4.28 4.76 13.61
CA GLU A 201 3.66 3.54 14.13
C GLU A 201 4.19 2.26 13.46
N ASN A 202 4.62 2.33 12.20
CA ASN A 202 5.04 1.12 11.48
C ASN A 202 6.49 0.72 11.80
N LEU A 203 7.41 1.66 11.89
CA LEU A 203 8.81 1.36 12.17
C LEU A 203 9.03 0.61 13.50
N PRO A 204 8.43 1.01 14.65
CA PRO A 204 8.63 0.30 15.91
C PRO A 204 8.15 -1.16 15.88
N ARG A 205 7.20 -1.51 15.01
CA ARG A 205 6.73 -2.90 14.86
C ARG A 205 7.78 -3.84 14.28
N SER A 206 8.78 -3.27 13.59
CA SER A 206 9.83 -4.02 12.89
C SER A 206 11.08 -4.28 13.72
N ILE A 207 11.15 -3.81 14.96
CA ILE A 207 12.28 -3.99 15.87
C ILE A 207 11.86 -4.60 17.21
N PRO A 208 12.78 -5.22 17.98
CA PRO A 208 12.52 -5.62 19.36
C PRO A 208 12.20 -4.43 20.27
N GLU A 209 11.34 -4.63 21.27
CA GLU A 209 10.89 -3.57 22.20
C GLU A 209 12.03 -2.86 22.96
N LYS A 210 13.18 -3.54 23.13
CA LYS A 210 14.36 -3.01 23.82
C LYS A 210 15.22 -2.06 22.96
N LEU A 211 14.92 -1.95 21.67
CA LEU A 211 15.64 -1.11 20.72
C LEU A 211 14.82 0.11 20.33
N CYS A 212 15.48 1.15 19.87
CA CYS A 212 14.84 2.32 19.26
C CYS A 212 15.42 2.54 17.85
N ILE A 213 14.65 3.23 17.02
CA ILE A 213 15.08 3.66 15.69
C ILE A 213 15.44 5.14 15.77
N GLU A 214 16.63 5.49 15.35
CA GLU A 214 17.03 6.87 15.09
C GLU A 214 16.88 7.14 13.59
N LEU A 215 15.93 8.00 13.24
CA LEU A 215 15.62 8.35 11.86
C LEU A 215 16.01 9.79 11.57
N ASN A 216 16.99 9.98 10.68
CA ASN A 216 17.34 11.31 10.21
C ASN A 216 16.37 11.73 9.08
N VAL A 217 15.39 12.53 9.40
CA VAL A 217 14.36 13.02 8.44
C VAL A 217 14.92 13.93 7.34
N ASN A 218 16.17 14.33 7.41
CA ASN A 218 16.86 15.10 6.36
C ASN A 218 17.68 14.20 5.42
N SER A 219 17.63 12.87 5.59
CA SER A 219 18.40 11.94 4.74
C SER A 219 17.75 11.65 3.38
N TRP A 220 16.55 12.13 3.14
CA TRP A 220 15.86 12.06 1.85
C TRP A 220 15.08 13.35 1.55
N ASP A 221 14.81 13.57 0.28
CA ASP A 221 13.98 14.68 -0.17
C ASP A 221 12.50 14.30 -0.14
N ILE A 222 11.73 14.93 0.73
CA ILE A 222 10.27 14.74 0.79
C ILE A 222 9.66 15.25 -0.53
N PRO A 223 8.92 14.39 -1.28
CA PRO A 223 8.29 14.78 -2.54
C PRO A 223 7.39 16.02 -2.42
N PRO A 224 7.35 16.87 -3.45
CA PRO A 224 6.61 18.15 -3.41
C PRO A 224 5.14 18.02 -3.03
N VAL A 225 4.49 16.92 -3.39
CA VAL A 225 3.08 16.66 -3.06
C VAL A 225 2.83 16.61 -1.55
N PHE A 226 3.73 16.04 -0.76
CA PHE A 226 3.60 16.02 0.70
C PHE A 226 3.79 17.40 1.31
N LYS A 227 4.71 18.22 0.75
CA LYS A 227 4.90 19.62 1.17
C LYS A 227 3.65 20.45 0.87
N TRP A 228 3.03 20.23 -0.28
CA TRP A 228 1.76 20.85 -0.63
C TRP A 228 0.65 20.44 0.34
N LEU A 229 0.47 19.13 0.60
CA LEU A 229 -0.53 18.62 1.55
C LEU A 229 -0.32 19.21 2.95
N GLN A 230 0.92 19.28 3.40
CA GLN A 230 1.27 19.86 4.69
C GLN A 230 0.88 21.33 4.80
N SER A 231 1.26 22.12 3.80
CA SER A 231 1.00 23.57 3.77
C SER A 231 -0.50 23.87 3.65
N GLU A 232 -1.17 23.24 2.70
CA GLU A 232 -2.60 23.49 2.42
C GLU A 232 -3.49 22.96 3.53
N GLY A 233 -3.15 21.80 4.10
CA GLY A 233 -3.86 21.17 5.20
C GLY A 233 -3.47 21.71 6.57
N ASN A 234 -2.49 22.64 6.66
CA ASN A 234 -1.93 23.14 7.91
C ASN A 234 -1.55 22.00 8.90
N ILE A 235 -0.88 20.96 8.36
CA ILE A 235 -0.54 19.75 9.13
C ILE A 235 0.78 19.97 9.86
N HIS A 236 0.79 19.67 11.18
CA HIS A 236 2.02 19.75 11.96
C HIS A 236 3.05 18.70 11.48
N ASN A 237 4.36 19.02 11.58
CA ASN A 237 5.44 18.14 11.13
C ASN A 237 5.31 16.70 11.68
N ASP A 238 5.07 16.56 12.99
CA ASP A 238 4.95 15.25 13.62
C ASP A 238 3.76 14.45 13.12
N ASP A 239 2.68 15.11 12.73
CA ASP A 239 1.49 14.45 12.21
C ASP A 239 1.69 14.00 10.76
N MET A 240 2.54 14.68 9.98
CA MET A 240 2.94 14.19 8.66
C MET A 240 3.52 12.77 8.74
N TYR A 241 4.42 12.52 9.69
CA TYR A 241 5.05 11.21 9.88
C TYR A 241 4.15 10.15 10.53
N LYS A 242 3.00 10.54 11.07
CA LYS A 242 1.96 9.61 11.57
C LYS A 242 0.92 9.27 10.50
N ILE A 243 0.69 10.18 9.55
CA ILE A 243 -0.38 10.02 8.56
C ILE A 243 0.17 9.42 7.27
N PHE A 244 1.35 9.87 6.83
CA PHE A 244 1.93 9.54 5.53
C PHE A 244 3.25 8.78 5.64
N ASN A 245 3.63 8.13 4.54
CA ASN A 245 4.96 7.53 4.37
C ASN A 245 6.05 8.58 4.10
N CYS A 246 5.68 9.77 3.62
CA CYS A 246 6.54 10.92 3.33
C CYS A 246 7.60 10.71 2.23
N GLY A 247 7.37 9.76 1.29
CA GLY A 247 8.22 9.57 0.12
C GLY A 247 9.09 8.35 0.10
#